data_ad764f0cdae4c7a15f0f077b568bbd89
#
_entry.id   ad764f0cdae4c7a15f0f077b568bbd89
#
_cell.length_a   1.000
_cell.length_b   1.000
_cell.length_c   1.000
_cell.angle_alpha   90.00
_cell.angle_beta   90.00
_cell.angle_gamma   90.00
#
_symmetry.space_group_name_H-M   'P 1'
#
loop_
_entity.id
_entity.type
_entity.pdbx_description
1 polymer ?
#
loop_
_entity_poly.entity_id
_entity_poly.type
_entity_poly.pdbx_seq_one_letter_code
_entity_poly.pdbx_strand_id
1 'polypeptide(L)'
;MTRTPPGHHVVTAYLSCRGAADALAFYADVFGAVEVGQRYVDESDGRIGHAEFVIGDTHLMISDEYPDYGAVSPETLGGSPVMFTVYVDDVDTVFARAVNGGARGLREPEDQPYGARMGALLDPWGHRWSVQTLTDGIERPIEGFELVTAAPSVAPTAPVRSDRAQELLDGPAQLGYFAIWTADMERSTTFFSDLFGWQIVDGGHIANIDPPGGLAGHDKRTASSPNETITLYFQVPDVSIAAARVTELGGQVLLVTNYDSGGNAECLDPTGAPFQLHQPNLGYERQ
;
A
#
# COMPACT_ATOMS: atom_id res chain seq x y z
N MET A 1 -8.68 -9.78 -17.99
CA MET A 1 -9.43 -9.57 -16.73
C MET A 1 -8.57 -10.12 -15.62
N THR A 2 -8.08 -9.27 -14.74
CA THR A 2 -7.39 -9.70 -13.51
C THR A 2 -8.41 -10.41 -12.62
N ARG A 3 -8.07 -11.63 -12.16
CA ARG A 3 -8.90 -12.36 -11.19
C ARG A 3 -8.35 -12.08 -9.80
N THR A 4 -8.85 -11.03 -9.15
CA THR A 4 -8.60 -10.77 -7.73
C THR A 4 -9.63 -11.50 -6.87
N PRO A 5 -9.27 -11.96 -5.66
CA PRO A 5 -10.25 -12.46 -4.71
C PRO A 5 -11.33 -11.39 -4.42
N PRO A 6 -12.57 -11.78 -4.10
CA PRO A 6 -13.60 -10.82 -3.72
C PRO A 6 -13.14 -9.93 -2.57
N GLY A 7 -13.32 -8.62 -2.69
CA GLY A 7 -12.91 -7.64 -1.67
C GLY A 7 -11.44 -7.24 -1.70
N HIS A 8 -10.61 -7.84 -2.57
CA HIS A 8 -9.20 -7.46 -2.71
C HIS A 8 -8.98 -6.55 -3.90
N HIS A 9 -7.95 -5.73 -3.81
CA HIS A 9 -7.41 -4.96 -4.93
C HIS A 9 -6.32 -5.75 -5.67
N VAL A 10 -5.94 -5.30 -6.88
CA VAL A 10 -4.86 -5.92 -7.67
C VAL A 10 -3.52 -5.89 -6.93
N VAL A 11 -3.32 -4.87 -6.10
CA VAL A 11 -2.17 -4.73 -5.21
C VAL A 11 -2.68 -4.69 -3.78
N THR A 12 -2.17 -5.57 -2.94
CA THR A 12 -2.51 -5.62 -1.51
C THR A 12 -1.21 -5.50 -0.71
N ALA A 13 -1.13 -4.50 0.17
CA ALA A 13 0.03 -4.35 1.05
C ALA A 13 0.02 -5.43 2.13
N TYR A 14 1.19 -6.02 2.39
CA TYR A 14 1.42 -7.00 3.44
C TYR A 14 2.37 -6.39 4.47
N LEU A 15 1.91 -6.20 5.71
CA LEU A 15 2.67 -5.61 6.81
C LEU A 15 3.31 -6.72 7.65
N SER A 16 4.57 -6.52 8.03
CA SER A 16 5.24 -7.38 9.02
C SER A 16 5.44 -6.57 10.30
N CYS A 17 5.02 -7.12 11.43
CA CYS A 17 5.07 -6.47 12.73
C CYS A 17 5.69 -7.40 13.77
N ARG A 18 6.38 -6.82 14.75
CA ARG A 18 6.73 -7.58 15.95
C ARG A 18 5.58 -7.45 16.94
N GLY A 19 4.67 -8.44 16.96
CA GLY A 19 3.41 -8.40 17.71
C GLY A 19 2.24 -7.95 16.83
N ALA A 20 1.95 -8.71 15.76
CA ALA A 20 0.89 -8.40 14.80
C ALA A 20 -0.51 -8.31 15.46
N ALA A 21 -0.75 -9.03 16.56
CA ALA A 21 -2.00 -8.93 17.32
C ALA A 21 -2.21 -7.54 17.92
N ASP A 22 -1.14 -6.97 18.50
CA ASP A 22 -1.18 -5.62 19.09
C ASP A 22 -1.30 -4.56 17.98
N ALA A 23 -0.65 -4.81 16.83
CA ALA A 23 -0.78 -3.94 15.66
C ALA A 23 -2.22 -3.88 15.13
N LEU A 24 -2.88 -5.02 15.01
CA LEU A 24 -4.29 -5.09 14.62
C LEU A 24 -5.19 -4.34 15.61
N ALA A 25 -4.95 -4.48 16.91
CA ALA A 25 -5.70 -3.75 17.94
C ALA A 25 -5.48 -2.23 17.84
N PHE A 26 -4.24 -1.80 17.60
CA PHE A 26 -3.91 -0.40 17.37
C PHE A 26 -4.61 0.16 16.12
N TYR A 27 -4.53 -0.55 14.99
CA TYR A 27 -5.19 -0.09 13.76
C TYR A 27 -6.72 -0.08 13.89
N ALA A 28 -7.30 -1.00 14.67
CA ALA A 28 -8.72 -0.98 14.97
C ALA A 28 -9.10 0.26 15.79
N ASP A 29 -8.33 0.59 16.83
CA ASP A 29 -8.58 1.77 17.66
C ASP A 29 -8.35 3.08 16.90
N VAL A 30 -7.25 3.18 16.14
CA VAL A 30 -6.83 4.45 15.52
C VAL A 30 -7.56 4.71 14.21
N PHE A 31 -7.64 3.71 13.32
CA PHE A 31 -8.16 3.87 11.95
C PHE A 31 -9.49 3.17 11.73
N GLY A 32 -10.08 2.53 12.76
CA GLY A 32 -11.29 1.75 12.59
C GLY A 32 -11.10 0.49 11.76
N ALA A 33 -9.89 -0.08 11.77
CA ALA A 33 -9.60 -1.32 11.06
C ALA A 33 -10.47 -2.47 11.57
N VAL A 34 -10.95 -3.29 10.65
CA VAL A 34 -11.74 -4.49 10.96
C VAL A 34 -11.00 -5.71 10.42
N GLU A 35 -10.68 -6.66 11.31
CA GLU A 35 -10.11 -7.94 10.90
C GLU A 35 -11.15 -8.75 10.11
N VAL A 36 -10.73 -9.36 9.01
CA VAL A 36 -11.59 -10.13 8.11
C VAL A 36 -10.97 -11.50 7.84
N GLY A 37 -11.82 -12.47 7.50
CA GLY A 37 -11.34 -13.83 7.25
C GLY A 37 -10.90 -14.57 8.50
N GLN A 38 -10.00 -15.53 8.32
CA GLN A 38 -9.48 -16.37 9.38
C GLN A 38 -8.03 -16.01 9.67
N ARG A 39 -7.75 -15.69 10.93
CA ARG A 39 -6.39 -15.51 11.43
C ARG A 39 -5.66 -16.86 11.47
N TYR A 40 -4.47 -16.93 10.93
CA TYR A 40 -3.59 -18.08 11.03
C TYR A 40 -2.56 -17.83 12.11
N VAL A 41 -2.59 -18.69 13.15
CA VAL A 41 -1.68 -18.59 14.32
C VAL A 41 -0.77 -19.80 14.33
N ASP A 42 0.54 -19.56 14.50
CA ASP A 42 1.52 -20.63 14.69
C ASP A 42 1.32 -21.25 16.08
N GLU A 43 0.96 -22.53 16.11
CA GLU A 43 0.69 -23.25 17.36
C GLU A 43 1.95 -23.42 18.22
N SER A 44 3.14 -23.31 17.64
CA SER A 44 4.40 -23.54 18.35
C SER A 44 4.82 -22.36 19.23
N ASP A 45 4.45 -21.12 18.85
CA ASP A 45 4.90 -19.91 19.55
C ASP A 45 3.83 -18.82 19.67
N GLY A 46 2.65 -19.03 19.08
CA GLY A 46 1.51 -18.13 19.17
C GLY A 46 1.60 -16.91 18.24
N ARG A 47 2.61 -16.82 17.38
CA ARG A 47 2.72 -15.73 16.39
C ARG A 47 1.63 -15.84 15.34
N ILE A 48 1.21 -14.69 14.84
CA ILE A 48 0.31 -14.60 13.69
C ILE A 48 1.14 -14.81 12.41
N GLY A 49 0.95 -15.97 11.76
CA GLY A 49 1.55 -16.26 10.47
C GLY A 49 0.87 -15.51 9.33
N HIS A 50 -0.44 -15.23 9.49
CA HIS A 50 -1.23 -14.46 8.54
C HIS A 50 -2.53 -13.97 9.17
N ALA A 51 -2.88 -12.73 8.90
CA ALA A 51 -4.20 -12.16 9.15
C ALA A 51 -4.51 -11.12 8.08
N GLU A 52 -5.79 -10.88 7.87
CA GLU A 52 -6.30 -9.89 6.92
C GLU A 52 -7.16 -8.88 7.65
N PHE A 53 -7.11 -7.63 7.23
CA PHE A 53 -7.94 -6.57 7.81
C PHE A 53 -8.27 -5.52 6.75
N VAL A 54 -9.31 -4.75 7.00
CA VAL A 54 -9.72 -3.66 6.12
C VAL A 54 -9.70 -2.33 6.89
N ILE A 55 -9.25 -1.28 6.23
CA ILE A 55 -9.44 0.10 6.64
C ILE A 55 -10.30 0.76 5.56
N GLY A 56 -11.55 1.09 5.90
CA GLY A 56 -12.52 1.54 4.91
C GLY A 56 -12.78 0.46 3.86
N ASP A 57 -12.49 0.76 2.62
CA ASP A 57 -12.62 -0.15 1.48
C ASP A 57 -11.29 -0.85 1.10
N THR A 58 -10.21 -0.53 1.81
CA THR A 58 -8.87 -1.05 1.49
C THR A 58 -8.54 -2.29 2.31
N HIS A 59 -8.25 -3.37 1.59
CA HIS A 59 -7.82 -4.65 2.16
C HIS A 59 -6.30 -4.66 2.35
N LEU A 60 -5.86 -5.13 3.53
CA LEU A 60 -4.46 -5.24 3.92
C LEU A 60 -4.22 -6.61 4.57
N MET A 61 -2.98 -7.05 4.52
CA MET A 61 -2.51 -8.28 5.14
C MET A 61 -1.46 -7.97 6.19
N ILE A 62 -1.32 -8.84 7.19
CA ILE A 62 -0.35 -8.67 8.28
C ILE A 62 0.12 -10.01 8.81
N SER A 63 1.38 -10.07 9.24
CA SER A 63 1.92 -11.18 10.02
C SER A 63 2.87 -10.66 11.10
N ASP A 64 3.20 -11.52 12.03
CA ASP A 64 4.39 -11.38 12.84
C ASP A 64 5.65 -11.50 12.00
N GLU A 65 6.80 -11.12 12.57
CA GLU A 65 8.09 -11.31 11.91
C GLU A 65 8.43 -12.81 11.79
N TYR A 66 8.84 -13.16 10.58
CA TYR A 66 9.44 -14.45 10.23
C TYR A 66 10.71 -14.21 9.41
N PRO A 67 11.84 -13.84 10.06
CA PRO A 67 13.07 -13.46 9.34
C PRO A 67 13.58 -14.53 8.39
N ASP A 68 13.39 -15.81 8.73
CA ASP A 68 13.80 -16.95 7.88
C ASP A 68 13.03 -16.97 6.53
N TYR A 69 11.89 -16.29 6.47
CA TYR A 69 11.07 -16.13 5.27
C TYR A 69 11.12 -14.71 4.71
N GLY A 70 12.01 -13.85 5.22
CA GLY A 70 12.14 -12.46 4.79
C GLY A 70 11.05 -11.52 5.34
N ALA A 71 10.11 -12.00 6.15
CA ALA A 71 9.10 -11.17 6.80
C ALA A 71 9.71 -10.46 8.02
N VAL A 72 10.15 -9.22 7.83
CA VAL A 72 10.85 -8.42 8.84
C VAL A 72 10.15 -7.06 8.97
N SER A 73 9.92 -6.60 10.21
CA SER A 73 9.24 -5.33 10.46
C SER A 73 10.14 -4.13 10.16
N PRO A 74 9.56 -2.96 9.84
CA PRO A 74 10.30 -1.72 9.72
C PRO A 74 11.07 -1.37 11.01
N GLU A 75 10.56 -1.72 12.19
CA GLU A 75 11.28 -1.53 13.45
C GLU A 75 12.62 -2.28 13.46
N THR A 76 12.61 -3.54 13.06
CA THR A 76 13.82 -4.38 12.99
C THR A 76 14.79 -3.90 11.91
N LEU A 77 14.27 -3.40 10.78
CA LEU A 77 15.07 -2.88 9.68
C LEU A 77 15.61 -1.47 9.94
N GLY A 78 15.07 -0.75 10.92
CA GLY A 78 15.44 0.62 11.25
C GLY A 78 14.65 1.67 10.48
N GLY A 79 13.56 1.29 9.78
CA GLY A 79 12.65 2.21 9.14
C GLY A 79 11.85 1.62 7.97
N SER A 80 11.02 2.44 7.30
CA SER A 80 10.17 2.05 6.16
C SER A 80 10.32 3.02 4.99
N PRO A 81 10.62 2.55 3.76
CA PRO A 81 10.63 3.39 2.57
C PRO A 81 9.21 3.70 2.06
N VAL A 82 8.21 2.95 2.52
CA VAL A 82 6.80 3.16 2.14
C VAL A 82 6.09 3.98 3.20
N MET A 83 5.21 4.85 2.72
CA MET A 83 4.28 5.62 3.54
C MET A 83 2.87 5.31 3.06
N PHE A 84 2.01 4.95 3.99
CA PHE A 84 0.58 4.83 3.74
C PHE A 84 -0.08 6.19 3.92
N THR A 85 -1.02 6.52 3.04
CA THR A 85 -1.91 7.67 3.24
C THR A 85 -3.29 7.15 3.59
N VAL A 86 -3.84 7.68 4.68
CA VAL A 86 -5.19 7.36 5.13
C VAL A 86 -5.99 8.65 5.21
N TYR A 87 -7.19 8.64 4.62
CA TYR A 87 -8.15 9.74 4.68
C TYR A 87 -9.14 9.49 5.80
N VAL A 88 -9.33 10.51 6.64
CA VAL A 88 -10.17 10.49 7.84
C VAL A 88 -11.02 11.74 7.91
N ASP A 89 -12.14 11.70 8.65
CA ASP A 89 -13.01 12.85 8.82
C ASP A 89 -12.36 13.96 9.65
N ASP A 90 -11.52 13.61 10.62
CA ASP A 90 -10.85 14.53 11.53
C ASP A 90 -9.42 14.06 11.83
N VAL A 91 -8.46 14.65 11.10
CA VAL A 91 -7.05 14.33 11.24
C VAL A 91 -6.50 14.64 12.62
N ASP A 92 -6.95 15.73 13.27
CA ASP A 92 -6.44 16.13 14.58
C ASP A 92 -6.83 15.09 15.64
N THR A 93 -8.07 14.63 15.62
CA THR A 93 -8.56 13.59 16.54
C THR A 93 -7.85 12.26 16.31
N VAL A 94 -7.71 11.82 15.05
CA VAL A 94 -7.07 10.54 14.71
C VAL A 94 -5.56 10.59 15.03
N PHE A 95 -4.88 11.68 14.71
CA PHE A 95 -3.48 11.88 15.01
C PHE A 95 -3.23 11.82 16.51
N ALA A 96 -4.02 12.57 17.31
CA ALA A 96 -3.91 12.56 18.77
C ALA A 96 -4.17 11.15 19.35
N ARG A 97 -5.15 10.41 18.81
CA ARG A 97 -5.43 9.03 19.22
C ARG A 97 -4.26 8.11 18.90
N ALA A 98 -3.67 8.22 17.73
CA ALA A 98 -2.51 7.44 17.32
C ALA A 98 -1.31 7.69 18.26
N VAL A 99 -1.01 8.96 18.56
CA VAL A 99 0.09 9.34 19.46
C VAL A 99 -0.18 8.81 20.89
N ASN A 100 -1.40 8.93 21.39
CA ASN A 100 -1.78 8.37 22.68
C ASN A 100 -1.68 6.82 22.71
N GLY A 101 -1.91 6.16 21.57
CA GLY A 101 -1.72 4.73 21.38
C GLY A 101 -0.27 4.29 21.18
N GLY A 102 0.70 5.21 21.24
CA GLY A 102 2.13 4.90 21.17
C GLY A 102 2.80 5.24 19.82
N ALA A 103 2.08 5.80 18.85
CA ALA A 103 2.70 6.30 17.63
C ALA A 103 3.56 7.52 17.90
N ARG A 104 4.60 7.71 17.11
CA ARG A 104 5.44 8.90 17.15
C ARG A 104 5.01 9.91 16.09
N GLY A 105 4.59 11.10 16.47
CA GLY A 105 4.38 12.20 15.54
C GLY A 105 5.67 12.54 14.80
N LEU A 106 5.60 12.57 13.48
CA LEU A 106 6.68 13.02 12.60
C LEU A 106 6.44 14.46 12.13
N ARG A 107 5.17 14.79 11.94
CA ARG A 107 4.69 16.11 11.56
C ARG A 107 3.30 16.31 12.15
N GLU A 108 3.12 17.38 12.91
CA GLU A 108 1.81 17.75 13.46
C GLU A 108 0.81 18.08 12.31
N PRO A 109 -0.50 17.87 12.53
CA PRO A 109 -1.51 18.23 11.55
C PRO A 109 -1.48 19.72 11.21
N GLU A 110 -1.31 20.05 9.93
CA GLU A 110 -1.33 21.42 9.40
C GLU A 110 -2.02 21.48 8.04
N ASP A 111 -2.57 22.64 7.71
CA ASP A 111 -3.25 22.86 6.43
C ASP A 111 -2.23 22.91 5.30
N GLN A 112 -2.55 22.17 4.22
CA GLN A 112 -1.70 22.06 3.05
C GLN A 112 -2.23 22.95 1.90
N PRO A 113 -1.35 23.47 1.03
CA PRO A 113 -1.76 24.32 -0.08
C PRO A 113 -2.70 23.62 -1.09
N TYR A 114 -2.68 22.29 -1.11
CA TYR A 114 -3.52 21.49 -2.02
C TYR A 114 -4.90 21.15 -1.44
N GLY A 115 -5.28 21.75 -0.31
CA GLY A 115 -6.64 21.64 0.24
C GLY A 115 -6.89 20.42 1.09
N ALA A 116 -5.90 19.98 1.81
CA ALA A 116 -6.03 18.98 2.87
C ALA A 116 -5.41 19.51 4.17
N ARG A 117 -5.89 19.02 5.31
CA ARG A 117 -5.20 19.10 6.57
C ARG A 117 -4.50 17.76 6.81
N MET A 118 -3.17 17.75 7.03
CA MET A 118 -2.36 16.55 7.02
C MET A 118 -1.37 16.51 8.17
N GLY A 119 -1.29 15.37 8.87
CA GLY A 119 -0.25 15.01 9.81
C GLY A 119 0.50 13.75 9.34
N ALA A 120 1.74 13.59 9.81
CA ALA A 120 2.51 12.36 9.56
C ALA A 120 2.95 11.73 10.87
N LEU A 121 2.87 10.41 10.95
CA LEU A 121 3.27 9.64 12.12
C LEU A 121 3.99 8.35 11.75
N LEU A 122 4.70 7.82 12.71
CA LEU A 122 5.29 6.49 12.70
C LEU A 122 4.54 5.65 13.74
N ASP A 123 3.98 4.54 13.32
CA ASP A 123 3.33 3.64 14.27
C ASP A 123 4.35 2.90 15.15
N PRO A 124 3.94 2.18 16.20
CA PRO A 124 4.85 1.48 17.11
C PRO A 124 5.71 0.40 16.44
N TRP A 125 5.33 -0.07 15.26
CA TRP A 125 6.05 -1.11 14.48
C TRP A 125 6.92 -0.53 13.37
N GLY A 126 6.95 0.81 13.25
CA GLY A 126 7.81 1.52 12.32
C GLY A 126 7.19 1.77 10.94
N HIS A 127 5.90 1.51 10.73
CA HIS A 127 5.23 1.89 9.49
C HIS A 127 4.90 3.39 9.51
N ARG A 128 5.06 4.03 8.36
CA ARG A 128 4.83 5.47 8.19
C ARG A 128 3.42 5.71 7.66
N TRP A 129 2.73 6.66 8.29
CA TRP A 129 1.36 7.04 7.93
C TRP A 129 1.26 8.53 7.70
N SER A 130 0.65 8.94 6.59
CA SER A 130 0.14 10.28 6.34
C SER A 130 -1.36 10.25 6.59
N VAL A 131 -1.80 10.93 7.64
CA VAL A 131 -3.23 11.03 8.00
C VAL A 131 -3.76 12.35 7.45
N GLN A 132 -4.84 12.30 6.69
CA GLN A 132 -5.35 13.49 5.99
C GLN A 132 -6.86 13.63 6.12
N THR A 133 -7.29 14.88 6.25
CA THR A 133 -8.70 15.30 6.07
C THR A 133 -8.75 16.27 4.92
N LEU A 134 -9.62 16.03 3.94
CA LEU A 134 -9.84 16.99 2.86
C LEU A 134 -10.63 18.18 3.40
N THR A 135 -10.16 19.40 3.13
CA THR A 135 -10.90 20.62 3.49
C THR A 135 -12.03 20.87 2.49
N ASP A 136 -13.18 21.34 2.97
CA ASP A 136 -14.35 21.62 2.15
C ASP A 136 -13.99 22.52 0.94
N GLY A 137 -14.42 22.12 -0.25
CA GLY A 137 -14.28 22.91 -1.47
C GLY A 137 -13.26 22.42 -2.47
N ILE A 138 -12.67 21.22 -2.30
CA ILE A 138 -11.83 20.63 -3.34
C ILE A 138 -12.71 19.96 -4.40
N GLU A 139 -13.38 20.77 -5.20
CA GLU A 139 -13.84 20.39 -6.55
C GLU A 139 -12.77 20.66 -7.62
N ARG A 140 -11.55 21.05 -7.22
CA ARG A 140 -10.50 21.41 -8.17
C ARG A 140 -9.44 20.33 -8.22
N PRO A 141 -9.10 19.86 -9.44
CA PRO A 141 -7.81 19.25 -9.66
C PRO A 141 -6.73 20.22 -9.15
N ILE A 142 -5.71 19.71 -8.47
CA ILE A 142 -4.52 20.50 -8.14
C ILE A 142 -4.09 21.19 -9.44
N GLU A 143 -3.92 22.52 -9.42
CA GLU A 143 -3.52 23.28 -10.61
C GLU A 143 -2.27 22.64 -11.23
N GLY A 144 -2.37 22.16 -12.46
CA GLY A 144 -1.34 21.36 -13.11
C GLY A 144 -1.65 19.84 -13.21
N PHE A 145 -2.70 19.35 -12.54
CA PHE A 145 -3.22 18.00 -12.74
C PHE A 145 -4.53 18.09 -13.54
N GLU A 146 -4.45 17.86 -14.84
CA GLU A 146 -5.63 17.50 -15.61
C GLU A 146 -5.98 16.05 -15.22
N LEU A 147 -7.15 15.85 -14.60
CA LEU A 147 -7.76 14.52 -14.57
C LEU A 147 -7.94 14.11 -16.03
N VAL A 148 -7.11 13.19 -16.50
CA VAL A 148 -7.34 12.57 -17.81
C VAL A 148 -8.59 11.70 -17.67
N THR A 149 -9.75 12.32 -17.80
CA THR A 149 -11.01 11.59 -17.95
C THR A 149 -11.04 10.98 -19.34
N ALA A 150 -10.34 9.87 -19.50
CA ALA A 150 -10.43 9.09 -20.73
C ALA A 150 -11.69 8.22 -20.68
N ALA A 151 -12.82 8.83 -21.01
CA ALA A 151 -13.95 8.10 -21.59
C ALA A 151 -14.82 9.08 -22.39
N PRO A 152 -15.34 8.72 -23.56
CA PRO A 152 -16.27 9.56 -24.29
C PRO A 152 -17.53 9.76 -23.44
N SER A 153 -17.86 11.04 -23.24
CA SER A 153 -19.06 11.53 -22.57
C SER A 153 -20.32 10.84 -23.10
N VAL A 154 -20.85 9.96 -22.30
CA VAL A 154 -22.28 9.69 -22.31
C VAL A 154 -22.92 10.80 -21.48
N ALA A 155 -23.89 11.52 -22.07
CA ALA A 155 -24.56 12.64 -21.44
C ALA A 155 -25.01 12.28 -20.00
N PRO A 156 -24.87 13.21 -19.03
CA PRO A 156 -25.20 12.92 -17.64
C PRO A 156 -26.69 12.68 -17.48
N THR A 157 -27.06 11.43 -17.37
CA THR A 157 -28.22 11.09 -16.55
C THR A 157 -27.87 11.48 -15.11
N ALA A 158 -28.78 12.16 -14.42
CA ALA A 158 -28.61 12.67 -13.07
C ALA A 158 -27.77 11.72 -12.19
N PRO A 159 -26.86 12.24 -11.35
CA PRO A 159 -25.96 11.42 -10.58
C PRO A 159 -26.76 10.45 -9.73
N VAL A 160 -26.77 9.20 -10.12
CA VAL A 160 -27.04 8.11 -9.18
C VAL A 160 -25.82 8.14 -8.28
N ARG A 161 -25.93 8.80 -7.13
CA ARG A 161 -25.00 8.57 -6.02
C ARG A 161 -25.05 7.06 -5.80
N SER A 162 -23.98 6.37 -6.18
CA SER A 162 -23.89 4.95 -5.87
C SER A 162 -23.96 4.86 -4.34
N ASP A 163 -24.72 3.90 -3.82
CA ASP A 163 -24.79 3.61 -2.37
C ASP A 163 -23.37 3.50 -1.78
N ARG A 164 -22.42 3.05 -2.58
CA ARG A 164 -20.98 2.99 -2.28
C ARG A 164 -20.36 4.38 -2.01
N ALA A 165 -20.75 5.44 -2.73
CA ALA A 165 -20.20 6.78 -2.47
C ALA A 165 -20.74 7.35 -1.14
N GLN A 166 -21.95 6.97 -0.73
CA GLN A 166 -22.49 7.35 0.57
C GLN A 166 -21.87 6.53 1.70
N GLU A 167 -21.64 5.22 1.49
CA GLU A 167 -20.90 4.38 2.44
C GLU A 167 -19.46 4.88 2.67
N LEU A 168 -18.78 5.43 1.65
CA LEU A 168 -17.44 6.00 1.76
C LEU A 168 -17.40 7.30 2.60
N LEU A 169 -18.53 8.05 2.64
CA LEU A 169 -18.64 9.29 3.44
C LEU A 169 -18.98 9.00 4.91
N ASP A 170 -19.68 7.89 5.18
CA ASP A 170 -20.15 7.50 6.51
C ASP A 170 -19.32 6.34 7.11
N GLY A 171 -18.25 5.90 6.42
CA GLY A 171 -17.46 4.71 6.75
C GLY A 171 -16.16 5.01 7.52
N PRO A 172 -15.43 3.96 7.93
CA PRO A 172 -14.11 4.09 8.54
C PRO A 172 -13.08 4.65 7.55
N ALA A 173 -11.91 5.05 8.08
CA ALA A 173 -10.80 5.58 7.31
C ALA A 173 -10.40 4.68 6.12
N GLN A 174 -9.98 5.30 5.00
CA GLN A 174 -9.63 4.60 3.76
C GLN A 174 -8.14 4.75 3.44
N LEU A 175 -7.49 3.69 2.95
CA LEU A 175 -6.14 3.76 2.40
C LEU A 175 -6.21 4.28 0.96
N GLY A 176 -5.68 5.49 0.70
CA GLY A 176 -5.86 6.19 -0.57
C GLY A 176 -4.64 6.22 -1.49
N TYR A 177 -3.45 5.82 -1.02
CA TYR A 177 -2.23 5.97 -1.80
C TYR A 177 -1.09 5.08 -1.29
N PHE A 178 -0.21 4.61 -2.20
CA PHE A 178 1.09 4.04 -1.85
C PHE A 178 2.22 4.77 -2.59
N ALA A 179 3.42 4.81 -2.00
CA ALA A 179 4.60 5.37 -2.65
C ALA A 179 5.77 4.37 -2.58
N ILE A 180 6.42 4.18 -3.71
CA ILE A 180 7.67 3.42 -3.83
C ILE A 180 8.81 4.44 -3.92
N TRP A 181 9.74 4.40 -2.98
CA TRP A 181 10.91 5.26 -2.99
C TRP A 181 12.02 4.63 -3.84
N THR A 182 12.57 5.42 -4.75
CA THR A 182 13.63 4.96 -5.66
C THR A 182 14.81 5.92 -5.67
N ALA A 183 16.01 5.37 -5.82
CA ALA A 183 17.24 6.14 -5.98
C ALA A 183 17.37 6.77 -7.37
N ASP A 184 16.63 6.24 -8.36
CA ASP A 184 16.69 6.66 -9.77
C ASP A 184 15.28 6.65 -10.35
N MET A 185 14.65 7.83 -10.36
CA MET A 185 13.27 8.02 -10.83
C MET A 185 13.08 7.63 -12.30
N GLU A 186 14.01 8.04 -13.18
CA GLU A 186 13.88 7.81 -14.62
C GLU A 186 13.93 6.31 -14.93
N ARG A 187 14.88 5.62 -14.33
CA ARG A 187 15.07 4.18 -14.52
C ARG A 187 13.92 3.36 -13.94
N SER A 188 13.43 3.69 -12.75
CA SER A 188 12.28 3.01 -12.15
C SER A 188 10.99 3.31 -12.91
N THR A 189 10.78 4.54 -13.38
CA THR A 189 9.65 4.90 -14.23
C THR A 189 9.61 4.03 -15.49
N THR A 190 10.70 3.96 -16.23
CA THR A 190 10.81 3.13 -17.43
C THR A 190 10.52 1.66 -17.10
N PHE A 191 11.16 1.14 -16.04
CA PHE A 191 11.00 -0.25 -15.63
C PHE A 191 9.54 -0.62 -15.31
N PHE A 192 8.88 0.15 -14.45
CA PHE A 192 7.51 -0.17 -14.06
C PHE A 192 6.49 0.11 -15.16
N SER A 193 6.74 1.11 -16.02
CA SER A 193 5.90 1.33 -17.21
C SER A 193 5.97 0.17 -18.19
N ASP A 194 7.17 -0.35 -18.46
CA ASP A 194 7.36 -1.48 -19.38
C ASP A 194 6.90 -2.82 -18.79
N LEU A 195 7.06 -3.00 -17.47
CA LEU A 195 6.68 -4.24 -16.79
C LEU A 195 5.17 -4.36 -16.58
N PHE A 196 4.54 -3.28 -16.09
CA PHE A 196 3.14 -3.30 -15.65
C PHE A 196 2.20 -2.47 -16.52
N GLY A 197 2.72 -1.76 -17.52
CA GLY A 197 1.94 -0.83 -18.33
C GLY A 197 1.48 0.40 -17.53
N TRP A 198 2.19 0.75 -16.46
CA TRP A 198 1.86 1.92 -15.65
C TRP A 198 2.13 3.21 -16.43
N GLN A 199 1.17 4.12 -16.36
CA GLN A 199 1.30 5.47 -16.90
C GLN A 199 1.79 6.38 -15.78
N ILE A 200 3.13 6.53 -15.66
CA ILE A 200 3.75 7.35 -14.64
C ILE A 200 3.89 8.77 -15.22
N VAL A 201 3.20 9.72 -14.58
CA VAL A 201 3.15 11.14 -14.98
C VAL A 201 4.06 11.98 -14.08
N ASP A 202 4.16 13.28 -14.38
CA ASP A 202 5.00 14.22 -13.66
C ASP A 202 4.81 14.13 -12.14
N GLY A 203 5.93 14.16 -11.40
CA GLY A 203 5.93 13.97 -9.95
C GLY A 203 5.88 12.50 -9.48
N GLY A 204 5.92 11.53 -10.41
CA GLY A 204 5.99 10.10 -10.09
C GLY A 204 4.64 9.43 -9.82
N HIS A 205 3.50 10.08 -10.11
CA HIS A 205 2.17 9.50 -9.94
C HIS A 205 1.85 8.45 -11.00
N ILE A 206 1.13 7.39 -10.60
CA ILE A 206 0.66 6.35 -11.52
C ILE A 206 -0.80 6.63 -11.85
N ALA A 207 -1.06 7.01 -13.12
CA ALA A 207 -2.36 7.54 -13.54
C ALA A 207 -3.42 6.49 -13.85
N ASN A 208 -3.03 5.22 -14.08
CA ASN A 208 -3.91 4.18 -14.60
C ASN A 208 -4.12 2.99 -13.66
N ILE A 209 -4.01 3.20 -12.36
CA ILE A 209 -4.27 2.19 -11.33
C ILE A 209 -5.26 2.67 -10.28
N ASP A 210 -5.92 1.71 -9.62
CA ASP A 210 -6.81 1.90 -8.50
C ASP A 210 -6.48 0.84 -7.43
N PRO A 211 -6.11 1.21 -6.19
CA PRO A 211 -5.95 2.57 -5.67
C PRO A 211 -4.75 3.31 -6.29
N PRO A 212 -4.75 4.65 -6.26
CA PRO A 212 -3.65 5.44 -6.81
C PRO A 212 -2.34 5.19 -6.08
N GLY A 213 -1.23 5.29 -6.79
CA GLY A 213 0.10 5.11 -6.26
C GLY A 213 1.15 5.92 -7.00
N GLY A 214 2.39 5.87 -6.55
CA GLY A 214 3.45 6.63 -7.19
C GLY A 214 4.86 6.21 -6.82
N LEU A 215 5.83 6.70 -7.60
CA LEU A 215 7.25 6.64 -7.33
C LEU A 215 7.71 7.94 -6.70
N ALA A 216 8.67 7.86 -5.77
CA ALA A 216 9.27 9.03 -5.13
C ALA A 216 10.80 8.92 -5.09
N GLY A 217 11.49 10.03 -5.41
CA GLY A 217 12.96 10.07 -5.44
C GLY A 217 13.61 10.18 -4.06
N HIS A 218 14.83 9.68 -3.96
CA HIS A 218 15.62 9.60 -2.73
C HIS A 218 16.33 10.88 -2.31
N ASP A 219 16.32 11.93 -3.11
CA ASP A 219 17.02 13.19 -2.88
C ASP A 219 16.60 13.95 -1.63
N LYS A 220 15.56 13.47 -0.91
CA LYS A 220 15.11 13.99 0.39
C LYS A 220 15.38 13.06 1.58
N ARG A 221 16.18 12.00 1.41
CA ARG A 221 16.53 11.09 2.51
C ARG A 221 17.55 11.69 3.46
N THR A 222 17.27 11.58 4.75
CA THR A 222 18.29 11.65 5.78
C THR A 222 19.04 10.32 5.86
N ALA A 223 20.36 10.36 6.02
CA ALA A 223 21.31 9.24 5.89
C ALA A 223 21.12 8.06 6.90
N SER A 224 19.98 7.91 7.54
CA SER A 224 19.80 7.01 8.69
C SER A 224 19.06 5.69 8.44
N SER A 225 18.67 5.36 7.20
CA SER A 225 17.91 4.12 6.95
C SER A 225 18.26 3.48 5.61
N PRO A 226 19.29 2.63 5.52
CA PRO A 226 19.70 1.99 4.27
C PRO A 226 18.88 0.75 3.85
N ASN A 227 17.98 0.20 4.72
CA ASN A 227 17.41 -1.15 4.51
C ASN A 227 15.88 -1.22 4.70
N GLU A 228 15.14 -0.22 4.28
CA GLU A 228 13.69 -0.19 4.52
C GLU A 228 12.90 -0.76 3.35
N THR A 229 12.14 -1.85 3.59
CA THR A 229 11.32 -2.52 2.56
C THR A 229 9.92 -2.81 3.04
N ILE A 230 8.91 -2.36 2.27
CA ILE A 230 7.60 -3.01 2.24
C ILE A 230 7.61 -4.01 1.09
N THR A 231 7.07 -5.18 1.33
CA THR A 231 6.86 -6.15 0.26
C THR A 231 5.56 -5.82 -0.45
N LEU A 232 5.65 -5.34 -1.70
CA LEU A 232 4.51 -5.14 -2.58
C LEU A 232 4.30 -6.41 -3.41
N TYR A 233 3.11 -6.99 -3.34
CA TYR A 233 2.74 -8.13 -4.18
C TYR A 233 1.95 -7.64 -5.39
N PHE A 234 2.49 -7.88 -6.58
CA PHE A 234 1.84 -7.60 -7.84
C PHE A 234 1.30 -8.88 -8.43
N GLN A 235 -0.01 -8.96 -8.59
CA GLN A 235 -0.63 -10.11 -9.19
C GLN A 235 -0.36 -10.15 -10.70
N VAL A 236 0.17 -11.27 -11.18
CA VAL A 236 0.50 -11.48 -12.60
C VAL A 236 -0.19 -12.75 -13.13
N PRO A 237 -0.54 -12.79 -14.43
CA PRO A 237 -1.15 -13.98 -15.03
C PRO A 237 -0.23 -15.19 -15.08
N ASP A 238 1.09 -14.95 -15.22
CA ASP A 238 2.14 -15.98 -15.28
C ASP A 238 3.41 -15.43 -14.62
N VAL A 239 3.79 -16.04 -13.49
CA VAL A 239 4.94 -15.59 -12.71
C VAL A 239 6.27 -15.84 -13.43
N SER A 240 6.37 -16.88 -14.24
CA SER A 240 7.60 -17.21 -14.96
C SER A 240 7.86 -16.23 -16.11
N ILE A 241 6.82 -15.86 -16.84
CA ILE A 241 6.89 -14.85 -17.91
C ILE A 241 7.23 -13.49 -17.30
N ALA A 242 6.55 -13.10 -16.20
CA ALA A 242 6.80 -11.83 -15.53
C ALA A 242 8.21 -11.76 -14.92
N ALA A 243 8.70 -12.84 -14.30
CA ALA A 243 10.06 -12.92 -13.77
C ALA A 243 11.14 -12.80 -14.88
N ALA A 244 10.94 -13.45 -16.02
CA ALA A 244 11.83 -13.29 -17.19
C ALA A 244 11.85 -11.81 -17.63
N ARG A 245 10.69 -11.16 -17.68
CA ARG A 245 10.57 -9.76 -18.05
C ARG A 245 11.27 -8.80 -17.07
N VAL A 246 11.22 -9.11 -15.76
CA VAL A 246 12.02 -8.37 -14.75
C VAL A 246 13.50 -8.35 -15.13
N THR A 247 14.05 -9.52 -15.47
CA THR A 247 15.47 -9.64 -15.85
C THR A 247 15.80 -8.89 -17.14
N GLU A 248 14.94 -8.98 -18.16
CA GLU A 248 15.10 -8.25 -19.42
C GLU A 248 15.11 -6.73 -19.22
N LEU A 249 14.32 -6.22 -18.26
CA LEU A 249 14.21 -4.80 -17.94
C LEU A 249 15.31 -4.32 -16.97
N GLY A 250 16.27 -5.19 -16.64
CA GLY A 250 17.44 -4.87 -15.81
C GLY A 250 17.18 -4.96 -14.32
N GLY A 251 16.03 -5.48 -13.89
CA GLY A 251 15.78 -5.89 -12.51
C GLY A 251 16.43 -7.24 -12.19
N GLN A 252 16.27 -7.68 -10.96
CA GLN A 252 16.81 -8.96 -10.49
C GLN A 252 15.70 -9.84 -9.92
N VAL A 253 15.70 -11.11 -10.27
CA VAL A 253 14.88 -12.15 -9.64
C VAL A 253 15.74 -12.87 -8.61
N LEU A 254 15.33 -12.78 -7.34
CA LEU A 254 16.07 -13.38 -6.22
C LEU A 254 15.65 -14.83 -6.00
N LEU A 255 14.34 -15.10 -6.07
CA LEU A 255 13.78 -16.41 -5.77
C LEU A 255 12.46 -16.57 -6.54
N VAL A 256 12.22 -17.76 -7.08
CA VAL A 256 10.92 -18.18 -7.61
C VAL A 256 10.46 -19.40 -6.81
N THR A 257 9.27 -19.33 -6.22
CA THR A 257 8.71 -20.39 -5.38
C THR A 257 7.30 -20.72 -5.85
N ASN A 258 6.96 -22.00 -5.84
CA ASN A 258 5.60 -22.46 -6.11
C ASN A 258 5.00 -23.02 -4.82
N TYR A 259 3.84 -22.49 -4.47
CA TYR A 259 3.00 -22.95 -3.37
C TYR A 259 1.71 -23.55 -3.92
N ASP A 260 0.96 -24.25 -3.08
CA ASP A 260 -0.37 -24.74 -3.47
C ASP A 260 -1.30 -23.58 -3.86
N SER A 261 -1.12 -22.41 -3.24
CA SER A 261 -1.85 -21.18 -3.53
C SER A 261 -1.43 -20.46 -4.82
N GLY A 262 -0.29 -20.83 -5.41
CA GLY A 262 0.22 -20.23 -6.65
C GLY A 262 1.74 -20.03 -6.69
N GLY A 263 2.20 -19.46 -7.78
CA GLY A 263 3.62 -19.12 -7.98
C GLY A 263 3.97 -17.74 -7.47
N ASN A 264 5.12 -17.60 -6.83
CA ASN A 264 5.69 -16.32 -6.38
C ASN A 264 7.07 -16.08 -6.96
N ALA A 265 7.43 -14.83 -7.22
CA ALA A 265 8.80 -14.41 -7.51
C ALA A 265 9.18 -13.19 -6.67
N GLU A 266 10.28 -13.30 -5.95
CA GLU A 266 10.91 -12.19 -5.24
C GLU A 266 11.82 -11.44 -6.18
N CYS A 267 11.64 -10.13 -6.31
CA CYS A 267 12.31 -9.32 -7.31
C CYS A 267 12.85 -8.02 -6.72
N LEU A 268 13.89 -7.52 -7.37
CA LEU A 268 14.38 -6.14 -7.21
C LEU A 268 14.19 -5.38 -8.52
N ASP A 269 13.84 -4.12 -8.45
CA ASP A 269 13.90 -3.22 -9.59
C ASP A 269 15.36 -2.90 -9.96
N PRO A 270 15.66 -2.20 -11.07
CA PRO A 270 17.02 -1.82 -11.44
C PRO A 270 17.75 -0.94 -10.43
N THR A 271 17.08 -0.38 -9.44
CA THR A 271 17.64 0.45 -8.37
C THR A 271 17.86 -0.31 -7.06
N GLY A 272 17.39 -1.58 -7.00
CA GLY A 272 17.45 -2.44 -5.82
C GLY A 272 16.22 -2.36 -4.93
N ALA A 273 15.14 -1.70 -5.36
CA ALA A 273 13.88 -1.67 -4.60
C ALA A 273 13.18 -3.04 -4.72
N PRO A 274 12.82 -3.69 -3.59
CA PRO A 274 12.20 -5.01 -3.61
C PRO A 274 10.71 -4.95 -3.91
N PHE A 275 10.24 -5.97 -4.60
CA PHE A 275 8.83 -6.25 -4.85
C PHE A 275 8.62 -7.74 -5.11
N GLN A 276 7.38 -8.21 -5.03
CA GLN A 276 7.04 -9.60 -5.35
C GLN A 276 6.00 -9.68 -6.46
N LEU A 277 6.13 -10.72 -7.29
CA LEU A 277 5.14 -11.12 -8.27
C LEU A 277 4.40 -12.34 -7.72
N HIS A 278 3.08 -12.37 -7.88
CA HIS A 278 2.25 -13.48 -7.48
C HIS A 278 1.32 -13.92 -8.61
N GLN A 279 1.35 -15.21 -8.95
CA GLN A 279 0.40 -15.85 -9.83
C GLN A 279 -0.52 -16.74 -9.01
N PRO A 280 -1.81 -16.42 -8.85
CA PRO A 280 -2.73 -17.22 -8.04
C PRO A 280 -3.04 -18.56 -8.71
N ASN A 281 -3.09 -19.63 -7.92
CA ASN A 281 -3.62 -20.91 -8.37
C ASN A 281 -5.16 -20.88 -8.34
N LEU A 282 -5.78 -20.80 -9.49
CA LEU A 282 -7.24 -20.64 -9.64
C LEU A 282 -8.05 -21.87 -9.21
N GLY A 283 -7.40 -23.02 -8.99
CA GLY A 283 -8.02 -24.25 -8.48
C GLY A 283 -7.80 -24.48 -6.98
N TYR A 284 -7.12 -23.55 -6.30
CA TYR A 284 -6.86 -23.68 -4.87
C TYR A 284 -8.09 -23.22 -4.08
N GLU A 285 -8.87 -24.19 -3.58
CA GLU A 285 -9.87 -23.96 -2.54
C GLU A 285 -9.15 -24.08 -1.19
N ARG A 286 -9.09 -22.98 -0.44
CA ARG A 286 -8.62 -23.00 0.96
C ARG A 286 -9.53 -23.93 1.74
N GLN A 287 -8.97 -25.05 2.26
CA GLN A 287 -9.66 -25.97 3.16
C GLN A 287 -9.78 -25.33 4.53
#